data_4f6d9a48da3e4556d1e170d22d464503
#
_entry.id   4f6d9a48da3e4556d1e170d22d464503
#
_cell.length_a   1.000
_cell.length_b   1.000
_cell.length_c   1.000
_cell.angle_alpha   90.00
_cell.angle_beta   90.00
_cell.angle_gamma   90.00
#
_symmetry.space_group_name_H-M   'P 1'
#
loop_
_entity.id
_entity.type
_entity.pdbx_description
1 polymer ?
#
loop_
_entity_poly.entity_id
_entity_poly.type
_entity_poly.pdbx_seq_one_letter_code
_entity_poly.pdbx_strand_id
1 'polypeptide(L)'
;MGTWIFPMENYLDFSNSILPVLIALLVFMAIRKLRPGKPTVISVLFGFLFSICMVFGAQLDQKGSVPFMNPWMWLSVLAFAVVMTLMVSGLWNAMAQRLQVQVNVPHLKASREICRVSETQTGRTEGGSSFLLRTGGVIFLLYFVVFLAVYPGFFVYDAQEEYLEVVTRSFTTHHPLFHVLMLGGIVQLVYKLTGSINLGIAAYTLFQMAALSLIFGYFIWKLGEHGLGKRGQWILTLYLGICPPLVMFSLCSAKDGLFMGMLLIQVLLLLDLCEDVEAFWADREKMLLFAVSAILMMLFRHNGCYAFLVFLPFLAVFVKKKAFSGNDRIQAGRRSARLLAYGVLLICLYLILNKGLAFATKASGGEHQEMLTVPIMQLARTYAYEPDAFTEEDREVLFRYLPEDALQRYTPKVSDGVKISFSNAAYEENSGDFWKLWAGMLIHHPFSYVNAWLMTSYGFWYPDTVIDVYRGNTVFTYTYEDSS
;
A
#
# COMPACT_ATOMS: atom_id res chain seq x y z
N MET A 1 19.71 -29.30 -7.54
CA MET A 1 18.73 -29.89 -6.61
C MET A 1 19.29 -29.76 -5.21
N GLY A 2 18.88 -28.77 -4.48
CA GLY A 2 19.24 -28.54 -3.09
C GLY A 2 18.04 -27.89 -2.43
N THR A 3 17.23 -28.69 -1.78
CA THR A 3 16.06 -28.35 -1.04
C THR A 3 16.45 -27.56 0.19
N TRP A 4 16.39 -26.23 0.10
CA TRP A 4 16.26 -25.36 1.26
C TRP A 4 14.78 -25.10 1.48
N ILE A 5 14.10 -26.17 1.79
CA ILE A 5 12.78 -26.17 2.34
C ILE A 5 13.02 -26.15 3.84
N PHE A 6 12.53 -25.14 4.53
CA PHE A 6 12.17 -25.35 5.94
C PHE A 6 11.25 -26.56 5.91
N PRO A 7 11.65 -27.69 6.51
CA PRO A 7 10.88 -28.91 6.31
C PRO A 7 9.48 -28.69 6.88
N MET A 8 8.46 -29.07 6.12
CA MET A 8 7.06 -29.11 6.61
C MET A 8 6.92 -29.90 7.92
N GLU A 9 7.90 -30.71 8.28
CA GLU A 9 8.06 -31.39 9.57
C GLU A 9 7.97 -30.44 10.77
N ASN A 10 8.46 -29.20 10.66
CA ASN A 10 8.39 -28.25 11.77
C ASN A 10 6.96 -27.75 12.08
N TYR A 11 6.06 -27.71 11.11
CA TYR A 11 4.67 -27.35 11.34
C TYR A 11 3.87 -28.47 12.01
N LEU A 12 4.17 -29.71 11.69
CA LEU A 12 3.59 -30.87 12.36
C LEU A 12 4.08 -30.96 13.81
N ASP A 13 5.33 -30.67 14.07
CA ASP A 13 5.90 -30.64 15.42
C ASP A 13 5.29 -29.55 16.28
N PHE A 14 5.01 -28.37 15.72
CA PHE A 14 4.30 -27.31 16.44
C PHE A 14 2.89 -27.71 16.83
N SER A 15 2.11 -28.31 15.92
CA SER A 15 0.73 -28.72 16.19
C SER A 15 0.63 -29.85 17.22
N ASN A 16 1.64 -30.69 17.32
CA ASN A 16 1.73 -31.81 18.27
C ASN A 16 2.41 -31.43 19.61
N SER A 17 2.86 -30.19 19.74
CA SER A 17 3.49 -29.67 20.96
C SER A 17 2.43 -29.15 21.95
N ILE A 18 2.84 -28.89 23.19
CA ILE A 18 2.01 -28.22 24.20
C ILE A 18 1.79 -26.74 23.90
N LEU A 19 2.58 -26.17 22.98
CA LEU A 19 2.62 -24.73 22.68
C LEU A 19 1.29 -24.16 22.16
N PRO A 20 0.54 -24.81 21.24
CA PRO A 20 -0.79 -24.37 20.84
C PRO A 20 -1.78 -24.27 22.01
N VAL A 21 -1.71 -25.22 22.95
CA VAL A 21 -2.55 -25.20 24.14
C VAL A 21 -2.20 -24.03 25.05
N LEU A 22 -0.90 -23.74 25.24
CA LEU A 22 -0.46 -22.58 26.01
C LEU A 22 -0.87 -21.28 25.35
N ILE A 23 -0.73 -21.16 24.03
CA ILE A 23 -1.19 -19.99 23.27
C ILE A 23 -2.70 -19.81 23.40
N ALA A 24 -3.49 -20.87 23.23
CA ALA A 24 -4.94 -20.82 23.41
C ALA A 24 -5.33 -20.36 24.83
N LEU A 25 -4.64 -20.84 25.84
CA LEU A 25 -4.82 -20.44 27.24
C LEU A 25 -4.47 -18.95 27.44
N LEU A 26 -3.35 -18.48 26.87
CA LEU A 26 -2.94 -17.06 26.92
C LEU A 26 -3.96 -16.16 26.23
N VAL A 27 -4.45 -16.56 25.05
CA VAL A 27 -5.50 -15.81 24.33
C VAL A 27 -6.79 -15.77 25.16
N PHE A 28 -7.20 -16.90 25.74
CA PHE A 28 -8.36 -16.95 26.62
C PHE A 28 -8.21 -16.04 27.85
N MET A 29 -7.06 -16.07 28.51
CA MET A 29 -6.77 -15.18 29.64
C MET A 29 -6.76 -13.71 29.22
N ALA A 30 -6.20 -13.38 28.05
CA ALA A 30 -6.21 -12.04 27.51
C ALA A 30 -7.64 -11.53 27.26
N ILE A 31 -8.50 -12.34 26.62
CA ILE A 31 -9.91 -12.01 26.39
C ILE A 31 -10.63 -11.77 27.73
N ARG A 32 -10.44 -12.65 28.72
CA ARG A 32 -11.04 -12.47 30.05
C ARG A 32 -10.57 -11.17 30.73
N LYS A 33 -9.29 -10.84 30.61
CA LYS A 33 -8.70 -9.60 31.20
C LYS A 33 -9.22 -8.34 30.51
N LEU A 34 -9.38 -8.38 29.19
CA LEU A 34 -9.84 -7.24 28.38
C LEU A 34 -11.34 -6.95 28.59
N ARG A 35 -12.11 -7.87 29.12
CA ARG A 35 -13.56 -7.75 29.37
C ARG A 35 -14.29 -7.22 28.13
N PRO A 36 -14.39 -7.98 27.04
CA PRO A 36 -15.01 -7.50 25.82
C PRO A 36 -16.46 -7.06 26.11
N GLY A 37 -16.82 -5.87 25.63
CA GLY A 37 -18.19 -5.38 25.66
C GLY A 37 -19.01 -5.97 24.51
N LYS A 38 -20.18 -5.37 24.25
CA LYS A 38 -21.01 -5.76 23.11
C LYS A 38 -20.21 -5.51 21.81
N PRO A 39 -20.09 -6.53 20.94
CA PRO A 39 -19.40 -6.36 19.66
C PRO A 39 -20.05 -5.26 18.82
N THR A 40 -19.24 -4.39 18.26
CA THR A 40 -19.69 -3.40 17.26
C THR A 40 -19.65 -4.03 15.88
N VAL A 41 -20.41 -3.49 14.93
CA VAL A 41 -20.36 -3.93 13.51
C VAL A 41 -18.93 -3.88 12.98
N ILE A 42 -18.18 -2.83 13.34
CA ILE A 42 -16.78 -2.68 12.92
C ILE A 42 -15.90 -3.81 13.48
N SER A 43 -16.05 -4.17 14.76
CA SER A 43 -15.26 -5.26 15.36
C SER A 43 -15.60 -6.62 14.76
N VAL A 44 -16.85 -6.85 14.39
CA VAL A 44 -17.29 -8.09 13.70
C VAL A 44 -16.72 -8.15 12.28
N LEU A 45 -16.85 -7.07 11.52
CA LEU A 45 -16.31 -6.99 10.16
C LEU A 45 -14.79 -7.16 10.16
N PHE A 46 -14.09 -6.49 11.05
CA PHE A 46 -12.63 -6.63 11.18
C PHE A 46 -12.25 -8.07 11.54
N GLY A 47 -12.91 -8.66 12.55
CA GLY A 47 -12.63 -10.04 12.97
C GLY A 47 -12.85 -11.03 11.84
N PHE A 48 -13.91 -10.87 11.06
CA PHE A 48 -14.23 -11.75 9.93
C PHE A 48 -13.22 -11.59 8.77
N LEU A 49 -12.94 -10.34 8.35
CA LEU A 49 -11.98 -10.08 7.29
C LEU A 49 -10.57 -10.55 7.67
N PHE A 50 -10.13 -10.26 8.89
CA PHE A 50 -8.84 -10.74 9.37
C PHE A 50 -8.76 -12.26 9.40
N SER A 51 -9.84 -12.93 9.83
CA SER A 51 -9.92 -14.39 9.84
C SER A 51 -9.84 -14.97 8.43
N ILE A 52 -10.55 -14.39 7.47
CA ILE A 52 -10.43 -14.78 6.05
C ILE A 52 -8.99 -14.66 5.58
N CYS A 53 -8.35 -13.50 5.80
CA CYS A 53 -6.96 -13.29 5.40
C CYS A 53 -6.02 -14.36 5.99
N MET A 54 -6.15 -14.67 7.28
CA MET A 54 -5.27 -15.64 7.92
C MET A 54 -5.53 -17.09 7.47
N VAL A 55 -6.80 -17.52 7.44
CA VAL A 55 -7.14 -18.89 7.07
C VAL A 55 -6.91 -19.14 5.58
N PHE A 56 -7.32 -18.20 4.71
CA PHE A 56 -7.07 -18.34 3.28
C PHE A 56 -5.57 -18.26 2.96
N GLY A 57 -4.86 -17.31 3.59
CA GLY A 57 -3.41 -17.20 3.42
C GLY A 57 -2.68 -18.49 3.76
N ALA A 58 -3.01 -19.11 4.88
CA ALA A 58 -2.45 -20.41 5.27
C ALA A 58 -2.76 -21.54 4.25
N GLN A 59 -3.99 -21.59 3.68
CA GLN A 59 -4.33 -22.56 2.64
C GLN A 59 -3.57 -22.30 1.34
N LEU A 60 -3.45 -21.03 0.95
CA LEU A 60 -2.70 -20.64 -0.25
C LEU A 60 -1.22 -20.98 -0.12
N ASP A 61 -0.63 -20.69 1.03
CA ASP A 61 0.78 -20.96 1.28
C ASP A 61 1.11 -22.44 1.31
N GLN A 62 0.24 -23.25 1.95
CA GLN A 62 0.44 -24.71 2.10
C GLN A 62 0.02 -25.51 0.86
N LYS A 63 -1.08 -25.13 0.20
CA LYS A 63 -1.73 -25.93 -0.85
C LYS A 63 -1.84 -25.24 -2.21
N GLY A 64 -1.48 -23.96 -2.30
CA GLY A 64 -1.63 -23.17 -3.52
C GLY A 64 -3.08 -22.87 -3.92
N SER A 65 -4.07 -23.21 -3.07
CA SER A 65 -5.49 -22.98 -3.34
C SER A 65 -6.33 -22.97 -2.07
N VAL A 66 -7.42 -22.19 -2.10
CA VAL A 66 -8.44 -22.17 -1.06
C VAL A 66 -9.53 -23.20 -1.42
N PRO A 67 -9.80 -24.18 -0.57
CA PRO A 67 -10.83 -25.19 -0.81
C PRO A 67 -12.22 -24.66 -0.41
N PHE A 68 -12.83 -23.81 -1.27
CA PHE A 68 -14.09 -23.13 -0.96
C PHE A 68 -15.27 -24.06 -0.60
N MET A 69 -15.27 -25.28 -1.10
CA MET A 69 -16.31 -26.27 -0.83
C MET A 69 -16.08 -27.05 0.48
N ASN A 70 -14.97 -26.82 1.17
CA ASN A 70 -14.67 -27.52 2.42
C ASN A 70 -15.35 -26.82 3.63
N PRO A 71 -16.35 -27.42 4.28
CA PRO A 71 -17.04 -26.81 5.42
C PRO A 71 -16.13 -26.60 6.63
N TRP A 72 -15.12 -27.44 6.82
CA TRP A 72 -14.17 -27.32 7.93
C TRP A 72 -13.30 -26.06 7.82
N MET A 73 -12.96 -25.65 6.61
CA MET A 73 -12.29 -24.38 6.38
C MET A 73 -13.16 -23.20 6.84
N TRP A 74 -14.43 -23.19 6.46
CA TRP A 74 -15.36 -22.14 6.89
C TRP A 74 -15.62 -22.12 8.39
N LEU A 75 -15.67 -23.33 9.02
CA LEU A 75 -15.75 -23.44 10.47
C LEU A 75 -14.51 -22.82 11.15
N SER A 76 -13.32 -23.02 10.58
CA SER A 76 -12.08 -22.40 11.07
C SER A 76 -12.12 -20.88 10.93
N VAL A 77 -12.61 -20.36 9.78
CA VAL A 77 -12.82 -18.92 9.58
C VAL A 77 -13.77 -18.36 10.64
N LEU A 78 -14.91 -19.00 10.88
CA LEU A 78 -15.89 -18.53 11.85
C LEU A 78 -15.35 -18.57 13.28
N ALA A 79 -14.70 -19.66 13.67
CA ALA A 79 -14.11 -19.80 15.00
C ALA A 79 -13.06 -18.70 15.28
N PHE A 80 -12.17 -18.49 14.31
CA PHE A 80 -11.15 -17.47 14.42
C PHE A 80 -11.74 -16.05 14.39
N ALA A 81 -12.78 -15.81 13.58
CA ALA A 81 -13.49 -14.53 13.54
C ALA A 81 -14.13 -14.18 14.90
N VAL A 82 -14.71 -15.14 15.60
CA VAL A 82 -15.24 -14.92 16.95
C VAL A 82 -14.13 -14.51 17.91
N VAL A 83 -13.02 -15.22 17.93
CA VAL A 83 -11.86 -14.90 18.79
C VAL A 83 -11.36 -13.48 18.51
N MET A 84 -11.14 -13.14 17.25
CA MET A 84 -10.64 -11.81 16.84
C MET A 84 -11.65 -10.70 17.15
N THR A 85 -12.94 -10.94 16.94
CA THR A 85 -13.99 -9.98 17.30
C THR A 85 -13.97 -9.67 18.80
N LEU A 86 -13.85 -10.71 19.65
CA LEU A 86 -13.78 -10.54 21.10
C LEU A 86 -12.50 -9.80 21.52
N MET A 87 -11.36 -10.11 20.93
CA MET A 87 -10.11 -9.41 21.19
C MET A 87 -10.19 -7.91 20.81
N VAL A 88 -10.66 -7.62 19.61
CA VAL A 88 -10.79 -6.22 19.13
C VAL A 88 -11.80 -5.44 19.98
N SER A 89 -12.94 -6.03 20.31
CA SER A 89 -13.94 -5.42 21.20
C SER A 89 -13.39 -5.15 22.60
N GLY A 90 -12.59 -6.08 23.11
CA GLY A 90 -11.95 -5.95 24.43
C GLY A 90 -10.88 -4.86 24.44
N LEU A 91 -10.03 -4.81 23.42
CA LEU A 91 -9.01 -3.77 23.24
C LEU A 91 -9.65 -2.39 23.10
N TRP A 92 -10.71 -2.27 22.30
CA TRP A 92 -11.45 -1.04 22.12
C TRP A 92 -12.02 -0.51 23.45
N ASN A 93 -12.65 -1.40 24.22
CA ASN A 93 -13.18 -1.04 25.53
C ASN A 93 -12.10 -0.60 26.51
N ALA A 94 -10.98 -1.34 26.56
CA ALA A 94 -9.86 -1.00 27.43
C ALA A 94 -9.25 0.37 27.08
N MET A 95 -9.12 0.67 25.76
CA MET A 95 -8.67 1.98 25.28
C MET A 95 -9.68 3.08 25.60
N ALA A 96 -10.98 2.85 25.34
CA ALA A 96 -12.03 3.81 25.62
C ALA A 96 -12.13 4.15 27.11
N GLN A 97 -12.01 3.16 27.98
CA GLN A 97 -11.98 3.37 29.44
C GLN A 97 -10.77 4.20 29.87
N ARG A 98 -9.58 3.94 29.32
CA ARG A 98 -8.39 4.75 29.61
C ARG A 98 -8.52 6.19 29.15
N LEU A 99 -9.08 6.40 27.95
CA LEU A 99 -9.35 7.74 27.42
C LEU A 99 -10.40 8.48 28.26
N GLN A 100 -11.46 7.80 28.71
CA GLN A 100 -12.49 8.41 29.61
C GLN A 100 -11.89 8.77 30.97
N VAL A 101 -11.03 7.94 31.54
CA VAL A 101 -10.32 8.27 32.79
C VAL A 101 -9.42 9.49 32.61
N GLN A 102 -8.70 9.59 31.49
CA GLN A 102 -7.88 10.77 31.20
C GLN A 102 -8.71 12.05 30.99
N VAL A 103 -9.87 11.95 30.34
CA VAL A 103 -10.77 13.10 30.11
C VAL A 103 -11.47 13.55 31.40
N ASN A 104 -11.70 12.66 32.35
CA ASN A 104 -12.38 12.95 33.62
C ASN A 104 -11.45 13.40 34.76
N VAL A 105 -10.12 13.45 34.54
CA VAL A 105 -9.18 14.04 35.52
C VAL A 105 -9.32 15.57 35.47
N PRO A 106 -9.74 16.23 36.53
CA PRO A 106 -10.00 17.68 36.54
C PRO A 106 -8.82 18.54 36.08
N HIS A 107 -7.61 18.13 36.42
CA HIS A 107 -6.38 18.81 35.98
C HIS A 107 -6.12 18.71 34.46
N LEU A 108 -6.57 17.65 33.78
CA LEU A 108 -6.42 17.52 32.34
C LEU A 108 -7.48 18.33 31.56
N LYS A 109 -8.68 18.51 32.11
CA LYS A 109 -9.66 19.45 31.54
C LYS A 109 -9.17 20.89 31.65
N ALA A 110 -8.67 21.29 32.83
CA ALA A 110 -8.07 22.60 33.02
C ALA A 110 -6.82 22.82 32.10
N SER A 111 -5.97 21.81 31.95
CA SER A 111 -4.80 21.89 31.03
C SER A 111 -5.21 21.98 29.56
N ARG A 112 -6.28 21.28 29.12
CA ARG A 112 -6.79 21.40 27.76
C ARG A 112 -7.48 22.75 27.50
N GLU A 113 -8.22 23.29 28.46
CA GLU A 113 -8.77 24.64 28.36
C GLU A 113 -7.67 25.71 28.44
N ILE A 114 -6.67 25.55 29.30
CA ILE A 114 -5.50 26.43 29.37
C ILE A 114 -4.66 26.36 28.10
N CYS A 115 -4.45 25.17 27.51
CA CYS A 115 -3.81 25.05 26.20
C CYS A 115 -4.63 25.72 25.10
N ARG A 116 -5.95 25.48 25.00
CA ARG A 116 -6.80 26.18 24.03
C ARG A 116 -6.82 27.70 24.22
N VAL A 117 -6.87 28.19 25.45
CA VAL A 117 -6.81 29.63 25.76
C VAL A 117 -5.42 30.20 25.52
N SER A 118 -4.37 29.43 25.79
CA SER A 118 -2.97 29.82 25.48
C SER A 118 -2.69 29.83 23.99
N GLU A 119 -3.26 28.90 23.23
CA GLU A 119 -3.15 28.87 21.75
C GLU A 119 -3.87 30.05 21.08
N THR A 120 -4.91 30.59 21.71
CA THR A 120 -5.61 31.80 21.23
C THR A 120 -4.92 33.12 21.62
N GLN A 121 -4.03 33.10 22.62
CA GLN A 121 -3.35 34.30 23.08
C GLN A 121 -1.86 34.41 22.73
N THR A 122 -1.20 33.26 22.46
CA THR A 122 0.17 33.25 21.94
C THR A 122 0.14 32.84 20.48
N GLY A 123 0.10 33.86 19.63
CA GLY A 123 0.27 33.64 18.21
C GLY A 123 1.52 32.81 17.91
N ARG A 124 1.38 31.87 16.97
CA ARG A 124 2.40 30.98 16.41
C ARG A 124 3.15 30.16 17.48
N THR A 125 2.78 28.90 17.59
CA THR A 125 3.66 27.89 18.17
C THR A 125 4.99 27.91 17.42
N GLU A 126 6.00 28.53 18.01
CA GLU A 126 7.40 28.50 17.55
C GLU A 126 7.96 27.06 17.42
N GLY A 127 7.13 26.04 17.67
CA GLY A 127 7.55 24.66 17.78
C GLY A 127 7.32 23.74 16.58
N GLY A 128 6.37 24.05 15.71
CA GLY A 128 5.92 23.06 14.69
C GLY A 128 6.99 22.76 13.64
N SER A 129 7.49 23.76 12.95
CA SER A 129 8.52 23.59 11.92
C SER A 129 9.86 23.16 12.51
N SER A 130 10.25 23.70 13.66
CA SER A 130 11.48 23.31 14.37
C SER A 130 11.42 21.88 14.86
N PHE A 131 10.26 21.44 15.39
CA PHE A 131 10.05 20.06 15.82
C PHE A 131 10.12 19.11 14.62
N LEU A 132 9.46 19.44 13.52
CA LEU A 132 9.44 18.65 12.28
C LEU A 132 10.87 18.46 11.73
N LEU A 133 11.62 19.56 11.60
CA LEU A 133 12.99 19.53 11.10
C LEU A 133 13.92 18.73 12.03
N ARG A 134 13.77 18.87 13.34
CA ARG A 134 14.57 18.10 14.32
C ARG A 134 14.27 16.61 14.25
N THR A 135 12.98 16.24 14.22
CA THR A 135 12.54 14.84 14.20
C THR A 135 12.87 14.19 12.86
N GLY A 136 12.55 14.87 11.77
CA GLY A 136 12.93 14.43 10.42
C GLY A 136 14.45 14.35 10.27
N GLY A 137 15.21 15.30 10.82
CA GLY A 137 16.67 15.30 10.81
C GLY A 137 17.26 14.09 11.56
N VAL A 138 16.69 13.70 12.69
CA VAL A 138 17.12 12.48 13.42
C VAL A 138 16.86 11.23 12.57
N ILE A 139 15.68 11.10 11.97
CA ILE A 139 15.35 9.98 11.08
C ILE A 139 16.31 9.94 9.90
N PHE A 140 16.53 11.10 9.26
CA PHE A 140 17.46 11.20 8.13
C PHE A 140 18.88 10.78 8.51
N LEU A 141 19.39 11.20 9.68
CA LEU A 141 20.72 10.80 10.14
C LEU A 141 20.82 9.30 10.40
N LEU A 142 19.78 8.68 10.95
CA LEU A 142 19.74 7.21 11.13
C LEU A 142 19.78 6.49 9.77
N TYR A 143 19.02 6.96 8.80
CA TYR A 143 19.06 6.43 7.42
C TYR A 143 20.43 6.68 6.76
N PHE A 144 21.03 7.84 7.01
CA PHE A 144 22.31 8.21 6.44
C PHE A 144 23.46 7.28 6.86
N VAL A 145 23.45 6.79 8.11
CA VAL A 145 24.41 5.78 8.55
C VAL A 145 24.33 4.51 7.71
N VAL A 146 23.10 4.06 7.41
CA VAL A 146 22.89 2.87 6.54
C VAL A 146 23.25 3.20 5.10
N PHE A 147 22.89 4.40 4.62
CA PHE A 147 23.26 4.86 3.28
C PHE A 147 24.77 4.81 3.02
N LEU A 148 25.59 5.19 4.01
CA LEU A 148 27.06 5.11 3.87
C LEU A 148 27.55 3.67 3.67
N ALA A 149 26.86 2.70 4.26
CA ALA A 149 27.20 1.28 4.12
C ALA A 149 26.75 0.69 2.75
N VAL A 150 25.73 1.27 2.12
CA VAL A 150 25.14 0.77 0.87
C VAL A 150 25.21 1.81 -0.26
N TYR A 151 26.19 2.72 -0.19
CA TYR A 151 26.42 3.75 -1.20
C TYR A 151 26.49 3.13 -2.61
N PRO A 152 25.82 3.69 -3.61
CA PRO A 152 25.05 4.95 -3.67
C PRO A 152 23.55 4.82 -3.33
N GLY A 153 23.10 3.75 -2.74
CA GLY A 153 21.73 3.33 -2.50
C GLY A 153 21.35 2.12 -3.35
N PHE A 154 20.10 1.69 -3.24
CA PHE A 154 19.59 0.55 -4.00
C PHE A 154 18.90 1.02 -5.29
N PHE A 155 19.59 0.92 -6.39
CA PHE A 155 19.07 1.27 -7.71
C PHE A 155 18.41 0.03 -8.32
N VAL A 156 17.16 -0.26 -7.90
CA VAL A 156 16.40 -1.46 -8.28
C VAL A 156 16.08 -1.49 -9.78
N TYR A 157 15.74 -2.65 -10.31
CA TYR A 157 15.59 -2.87 -11.76
C TYR A 157 14.59 -1.92 -12.45
N ASP A 158 13.44 -1.57 -11.85
CA ASP A 158 12.55 -0.53 -12.40
C ASP A 158 13.28 0.80 -12.60
N ALA A 159 14.14 1.17 -11.65
CA ALA A 159 14.88 2.43 -11.71
C ALA A 159 15.90 2.44 -12.85
N GLN A 160 16.46 1.30 -13.22
CA GLN A 160 17.37 1.18 -14.38
C GLN A 160 16.61 1.43 -15.69
N GLU A 161 15.42 0.84 -15.84
CA GLU A 161 14.56 1.06 -17.00
C GLU A 161 14.09 2.52 -17.08
N GLU A 162 13.64 3.08 -15.97
CA GLU A 162 13.22 4.48 -15.88
C GLU A 162 14.38 5.45 -16.24
N TYR A 163 15.61 5.14 -15.82
CA TYR A 163 16.78 5.93 -16.18
C TYR A 163 17.11 5.79 -17.67
N LEU A 164 17.01 4.57 -18.21
CA LEU A 164 17.26 4.29 -19.63
C LEU A 164 16.29 5.07 -20.52
N GLU A 165 15.00 5.16 -20.16
CA GLU A 165 14.02 5.98 -20.88
C GLU A 165 14.48 7.44 -21.00
N VAL A 166 15.04 8.01 -19.93
CA VAL A 166 15.53 9.40 -19.93
C VAL A 166 16.77 9.58 -20.77
N VAL A 167 17.71 8.64 -20.72
CA VAL A 167 18.97 8.71 -21.50
C VAL A 167 18.71 8.54 -22.99
N THR A 168 17.89 7.56 -23.37
CA THR A 168 17.53 7.27 -24.76
C THR A 168 16.46 8.20 -25.32
N ARG A 169 15.75 8.93 -24.44
CA ARG A 169 14.55 9.72 -24.76
C ARG A 169 13.43 8.87 -25.37
N SER A 170 13.36 7.60 -25.03
CA SER A 170 12.36 6.65 -25.47
C SER A 170 11.39 6.39 -24.31
N PHE A 171 10.41 7.27 -24.15
CA PHE A 171 9.47 7.22 -23.03
C PHE A 171 8.30 6.31 -23.32
N THR A 172 7.83 5.62 -22.28
CA THR A 172 6.62 4.81 -22.31
C THR A 172 5.67 5.23 -21.19
N THR A 173 4.40 4.84 -21.27
CA THR A 173 3.45 5.03 -20.15
C THR A 173 3.42 3.83 -19.21
N HIS A 174 4.38 2.91 -19.33
CA HIS A 174 4.52 1.74 -18.44
C HIS A 174 4.81 2.17 -17.00
N HIS A 175 5.85 2.98 -16.82
CA HIS A 175 6.13 3.63 -15.55
C HIS A 175 5.49 5.02 -15.46
N PRO A 176 5.14 5.52 -14.26
CA PRO A 176 4.64 6.87 -14.08
C PRO A 176 5.67 7.90 -14.54
N LEU A 177 5.39 8.59 -15.65
CA LEU A 177 6.32 9.52 -16.30
C LEU A 177 6.85 10.61 -15.36
N PHE A 178 6.06 11.03 -14.37
CA PHE A 178 6.52 11.99 -13.38
C PHE A 178 7.72 11.43 -12.58
N HIS A 179 7.66 10.17 -12.16
CA HIS A 179 8.76 9.54 -11.43
C HIS A 179 9.96 9.27 -12.36
N VAL A 180 9.72 8.79 -13.58
CA VAL A 180 10.74 8.59 -14.61
C VAL A 180 11.56 9.87 -14.82
N LEU A 181 10.87 11.00 -15.05
CA LEU A 181 11.53 12.29 -15.26
C LEU A 181 12.24 12.81 -14.00
N MET A 182 11.67 12.58 -12.82
CA MET A 182 12.26 13.00 -11.56
C MET A 182 13.53 12.20 -11.25
N LEU A 183 13.44 10.87 -11.25
CA LEU A 183 14.55 9.97 -10.98
C LEU A 183 15.65 10.14 -12.04
N GLY A 184 15.29 9.87 -13.29
CA GLY A 184 16.24 9.92 -14.37
C GLY A 184 16.78 11.33 -14.62
N GLY A 185 15.96 12.37 -14.40
CA GLY A 185 16.39 13.77 -14.49
C GLY A 185 17.42 14.15 -13.45
N ILE A 186 17.25 13.76 -12.19
CA ILE A 186 18.23 13.99 -11.10
C ILE A 186 19.53 13.24 -11.42
N VAL A 187 19.45 11.95 -11.72
CA VAL A 187 20.62 11.12 -12.00
C VAL A 187 21.38 11.68 -13.19
N GLN A 188 20.70 11.98 -14.30
CA GLN A 188 21.32 12.51 -15.51
C GLN A 188 21.91 13.92 -15.35
N LEU A 189 21.25 14.78 -14.57
CA LEU A 189 21.77 16.12 -14.27
C LEU A 189 23.11 16.03 -13.52
N VAL A 190 23.14 15.23 -12.45
CA VAL A 190 24.35 15.07 -11.64
C VAL A 190 25.44 14.35 -12.45
N TYR A 191 25.10 13.35 -13.25
CA TYR A 191 26.05 12.71 -14.17
C TYR A 191 26.69 13.70 -15.14
N LYS A 192 25.90 14.57 -15.76
CA LYS A 192 26.44 15.61 -16.67
C LYS A 192 27.38 16.61 -15.99
N LEU A 193 27.16 16.86 -14.68
CA LEU A 193 28.00 17.81 -13.93
C LEU A 193 29.27 17.16 -13.37
N THR A 194 29.25 15.87 -13.05
CA THR A 194 30.31 15.18 -12.30
C THR A 194 31.01 14.07 -13.06
N GLY A 195 30.38 13.55 -14.14
CA GLY A 195 30.85 12.37 -14.85
C GLY A 195 30.62 11.05 -14.10
N SER A 196 29.94 11.08 -12.93
CA SER A 196 29.72 9.89 -12.10
C SER A 196 28.23 9.55 -11.96
N ILE A 197 27.87 8.36 -12.45
CA ILE A 197 26.50 7.83 -12.31
C ILE A 197 26.17 7.53 -10.86
N ASN A 198 27.15 7.04 -10.08
CA ASN A 198 26.98 6.74 -8.67
C ASN A 198 26.64 8.01 -7.86
N LEU A 199 27.24 9.14 -8.17
CA LEU A 199 26.87 10.43 -7.56
C LEU A 199 25.45 10.83 -7.95
N GLY A 200 25.02 10.54 -9.17
CA GLY A 200 23.64 10.77 -9.62
C GLY A 200 22.63 9.96 -8.83
N ILE A 201 22.88 8.67 -8.68
CA ILE A 201 22.04 7.78 -7.88
C ILE A 201 22.03 8.19 -6.42
N ALA A 202 23.20 8.50 -5.86
CA ALA A 202 23.31 8.99 -4.48
C ALA A 202 22.51 10.28 -4.26
N ALA A 203 22.52 11.20 -5.20
CA ALA A 203 21.74 12.44 -5.13
C ALA A 203 20.22 12.15 -5.09
N TYR A 204 19.73 11.24 -5.93
CA TYR A 204 18.34 10.81 -5.90
C TYR A 204 17.98 10.11 -4.57
N THR A 205 18.83 9.19 -4.11
CA THR A 205 18.64 8.47 -2.86
C THR A 205 18.56 9.44 -1.67
N LEU A 206 19.47 10.40 -1.59
CA LEU A 206 19.47 11.43 -0.54
C LEU A 206 18.22 12.33 -0.61
N PHE A 207 17.77 12.68 -1.80
CA PHE A 207 16.51 13.40 -2.00
C PHE A 207 15.31 12.61 -1.44
N GLN A 208 15.19 11.33 -1.82
CA GLN A 208 14.11 10.45 -1.34
C GLN A 208 14.15 10.26 0.17
N MET A 209 15.33 10.00 0.74
CA MET A 209 15.55 9.91 2.19
C MET A 209 15.10 11.18 2.91
N ALA A 210 15.49 12.35 2.41
CA ALA A 210 15.10 13.62 3.00
C ALA A 210 13.58 13.82 2.95
N ALA A 211 12.96 13.56 1.80
CA ALA A 211 11.52 13.67 1.63
C ALA A 211 10.75 12.77 2.61
N LEU A 212 11.11 11.48 2.69
CA LEU A 212 10.45 10.52 3.59
C LEU A 212 10.70 10.85 5.06
N SER A 213 11.91 11.27 5.42
CA SER A 213 12.23 11.68 6.80
C SER A 213 11.39 12.89 7.24
N LEU A 214 11.18 13.87 6.36
CA LEU A 214 10.31 15.02 6.66
C LEU A 214 8.84 14.61 6.77
N ILE A 215 8.36 13.70 5.92
CA ILE A 215 7.00 13.16 5.99
C ILE A 215 6.78 12.40 7.30
N PHE A 216 7.73 11.58 7.74
CA PHE A 216 7.67 10.91 9.04
C PHE A 216 7.75 11.91 10.21
N GLY A 217 8.55 12.96 10.10
CA GLY A 217 8.56 14.07 11.05
C GLY A 217 7.19 14.74 11.17
N TYR A 218 6.53 15.01 10.03
CA TYR A 218 5.18 15.54 9.98
C TYR A 218 4.15 14.60 10.62
N PHE A 219 4.24 13.30 10.34
CA PHE A 219 3.41 12.28 10.96
C PHE A 219 3.51 12.29 12.49
N ILE A 220 4.75 12.31 13.03
CA ILE A 220 4.98 12.33 14.49
C ILE A 220 4.45 13.62 15.11
N TRP A 221 4.65 14.75 14.43
CA TRP A 221 4.12 16.03 14.88
C TRP A 221 2.60 16.01 14.96
N LYS A 222 1.93 15.51 13.92
CA LYS A 222 0.48 15.35 13.89
C LYS A 222 -0.05 14.44 15.00
N LEU A 223 0.58 13.31 15.25
CA LEU A 223 0.22 12.47 16.39
C LEU A 223 0.41 13.16 17.73
N GLY A 224 1.38 14.09 17.84
CA GLY A 224 1.56 14.96 18.99
C GLY A 224 0.38 15.90 19.20
N GLU A 225 -0.16 16.49 18.13
CA GLU A 225 -1.39 17.31 18.19
C GLU A 225 -2.60 16.49 18.68
N HIS A 226 -2.67 15.22 18.30
CA HIS A 226 -3.70 14.27 18.74
C HIS A 226 -3.42 13.64 20.12
N GLY A 227 -2.44 14.13 20.86
CA GLY A 227 -2.20 13.77 22.26
C GLY A 227 -1.11 12.74 22.49
N LEU A 228 -0.29 12.40 21.49
CA LEU A 228 0.90 11.57 21.70
C LEU A 228 1.94 12.34 22.51
N GLY A 229 2.19 11.91 23.75
CA GLY A 229 3.15 12.54 24.64
C GLY A 229 4.60 12.49 24.10
N LYS A 230 5.46 13.39 24.57
CA LYS A 230 6.88 13.52 24.12
C LYS A 230 7.67 12.20 24.12
N ARG A 231 7.45 11.33 25.13
CA ARG A 231 8.10 10.00 25.17
C ARG A 231 7.65 9.11 24.00
N GLY A 232 6.35 9.10 23.70
CA GLY A 232 5.81 8.35 22.57
C GLY A 232 6.33 8.87 21.23
N GLN A 233 6.44 10.19 21.08
CA GLN A 233 7.00 10.83 19.89
C GLN A 233 8.47 10.40 19.68
N TRP A 234 9.30 10.36 20.72
CA TRP A 234 10.69 9.91 20.62
C TRP A 234 10.81 8.41 20.34
N ILE A 235 9.98 7.58 20.98
CA ILE A 235 9.94 6.13 20.69
C ILE A 235 9.59 5.90 19.21
N LEU A 236 8.58 6.63 18.72
CA LEU A 236 8.16 6.52 17.31
C LEU A 236 9.23 7.05 16.36
N THR A 237 9.93 8.14 16.70
CA THR A 237 11.05 8.66 15.91
C THR A 237 12.14 7.61 15.74
N LEU A 238 12.55 6.98 16.85
CA LEU A 238 13.57 5.92 16.81
C LEU A 238 13.05 4.70 16.03
N TYR A 239 11.81 4.28 16.29
CA TYR A 239 11.22 3.15 15.56
C TYR A 239 11.21 3.39 14.04
N LEU A 240 10.71 4.53 13.56
CA LEU A 240 10.68 4.86 12.14
C LEU A 240 12.08 4.99 11.54
N GLY A 241 13.06 5.47 12.36
CA GLY A 241 14.44 5.63 11.91
C GLY A 241 15.24 4.33 11.84
N ILE A 242 14.84 3.27 12.56
CA ILE A 242 15.58 1.99 12.61
C ILE A 242 14.80 0.79 12.07
N CYS A 243 13.51 0.95 11.79
CA CYS A 243 12.67 -0.14 11.27
C CYS A 243 13.19 -0.61 9.89
N PRO A 244 13.70 -1.87 9.77
CA PRO A 244 14.42 -2.27 8.57
C PRO A 244 13.66 -2.09 7.26
N PRO A 245 12.37 -2.47 7.14
CA PRO A 245 11.61 -2.22 5.93
C PRO A 245 11.57 -0.74 5.53
N LEU A 246 11.36 0.19 6.49
CA LEU A 246 11.27 1.62 6.20
C LEU A 246 12.63 2.19 5.78
N VAL A 247 13.71 1.76 6.46
CA VAL A 247 15.08 2.12 6.08
C VAL A 247 15.37 1.67 4.66
N MET A 248 15.14 0.38 4.36
CA MET A 248 15.42 -0.20 3.05
C MET A 248 14.63 0.48 1.94
N PHE A 249 13.32 0.68 2.12
CA PHE A 249 12.49 1.39 1.14
C PHE A 249 12.85 2.87 0.97
N SER A 250 13.41 3.51 1.99
CA SER A 250 13.91 4.89 1.87
C SER A 250 15.19 4.99 1.04
N LEU A 251 15.98 3.90 1.00
CA LEU A 251 17.22 3.80 0.25
C LEU A 251 17.02 3.20 -1.16
N CYS A 252 15.84 2.64 -1.44
CA CYS A 252 15.47 2.11 -2.74
C CYS A 252 15.02 3.21 -3.69
N SER A 253 15.57 3.25 -4.90
CA SER A 253 15.15 4.18 -5.97
C SER A 253 13.81 3.74 -6.61
N ALA A 254 12.78 3.58 -5.77
CA ALA A 254 11.47 3.12 -6.19
C ALA A 254 10.39 4.16 -5.88
N LYS A 255 9.45 4.32 -6.82
CA LYS A 255 8.29 5.21 -6.70
C LYS A 255 7.39 4.93 -5.49
N ASP A 256 7.43 3.68 -4.99
CA ASP A 256 6.56 3.19 -3.92
C ASP A 256 6.77 3.89 -2.57
N GLY A 257 8.02 4.21 -2.22
CA GLY A 257 8.33 4.95 -1.00
C GLY A 257 7.68 6.33 -0.98
N LEU A 258 7.82 7.08 -2.07
CA LEU A 258 7.23 8.42 -2.21
C LEU A 258 5.70 8.36 -2.30
N PHE A 259 5.14 7.36 -3.01
CA PHE A 259 3.70 7.11 -3.03
C PHE A 259 3.15 6.88 -1.62
N MET A 260 3.78 6.01 -0.83
CA MET A 260 3.42 5.72 0.56
C MET A 260 3.50 6.98 1.43
N GLY A 261 4.52 7.80 1.24
CA GLY A 261 4.66 9.08 1.93
C GLY A 261 3.51 10.04 1.65
N MET A 262 3.12 10.19 0.37
CA MET A 262 1.99 11.04 -0.02
C MET A 262 0.65 10.49 0.50
N LEU A 263 0.46 9.17 0.46
CA LEU A 263 -0.71 8.52 1.04
C LEU A 263 -0.80 8.74 2.56
N LEU A 264 0.33 8.68 3.27
CA LEU A 264 0.38 8.98 4.71
C LEU A 264 -0.07 10.42 5.00
N ILE A 265 0.41 11.40 4.24
CA ILE A 265 -0.05 12.79 4.36
C ILE A 265 -1.56 12.88 4.13
N GLN A 266 -2.10 12.20 3.09
CA GLN A 266 -3.54 12.17 2.82
C GLN A 266 -4.33 11.63 4.01
N VAL A 267 -3.90 10.51 4.61
CA VAL A 267 -4.56 9.93 5.78
C VAL A 267 -4.58 10.90 6.96
N LEU A 268 -3.47 11.60 7.21
CA LEU A 268 -3.40 12.59 8.31
C LEU A 268 -4.33 13.78 8.07
N LEU A 269 -4.40 14.27 6.85
CA LEU A 269 -5.30 15.37 6.48
C LEU A 269 -6.78 14.94 6.50
N LEU A 270 -7.05 13.68 6.17
CA LEU A 270 -8.39 13.10 6.30
C LEU A 270 -8.82 12.99 7.78
N LEU A 271 -7.89 12.73 8.71
CA LEU A 271 -8.20 12.79 10.15
C LEU A 271 -8.60 14.22 10.55
N ASP A 272 -7.84 15.23 10.14
CA ASP A 272 -8.20 16.64 10.39
C ASP A 272 -9.59 16.97 9.80
N LEU A 273 -9.85 16.58 8.57
CA LEU A 273 -11.14 16.76 7.90
C LEU A 273 -12.27 16.03 8.65
N CYS A 274 -12.00 14.83 9.17
CA CYS A 274 -12.95 14.08 9.95
C CYS A 274 -13.21 14.70 11.33
N GLU A 275 -12.27 15.42 11.92
CA GLU A 275 -12.46 16.11 13.20
C GLU A 275 -13.32 17.37 13.05
N ASP A 276 -12.93 18.26 12.16
CA ASP A 276 -13.63 19.51 11.90
C ASP A 276 -13.60 19.90 10.41
N VAL A 277 -14.71 19.65 9.73
CA VAL A 277 -14.88 19.94 8.30
C VAL A 277 -14.76 21.42 7.99
N GLU A 278 -15.25 22.31 8.89
CA GLU A 278 -15.24 23.76 8.64
C GLU A 278 -13.87 24.36 8.83
N ALA A 279 -13.20 23.99 9.92
CA ALA A 279 -11.85 24.42 10.20
C ALA A 279 -10.90 23.95 9.08
N PHE A 280 -11.08 22.73 8.57
CA PHE A 280 -10.30 22.22 7.44
C PHE A 280 -10.46 23.09 6.19
N TRP A 281 -11.70 23.45 5.82
CA TRP A 281 -11.99 24.28 4.66
C TRP A 281 -11.56 25.75 4.80
N ALA A 282 -11.44 26.24 6.03
CA ALA A 282 -10.95 27.58 6.32
C ALA A 282 -9.41 27.66 6.23
N ASP A 283 -8.71 26.54 6.39
CA ASP A 283 -7.25 26.43 6.38
C ASP A 283 -6.73 26.19 4.97
N ARG A 284 -6.21 27.27 4.35
CA ARG A 284 -5.66 27.23 2.98
C ARG A 284 -4.43 26.34 2.87
N GLU A 285 -3.59 26.29 3.90
CA GLU A 285 -2.37 25.49 3.91
C GLU A 285 -2.70 24.00 3.89
N LYS A 286 -3.68 23.56 4.72
CA LYS A 286 -4.17 22.18 4.73
C LYS A 286 -4.81 21.80 3.39
N MET A 287 -5.62 22.68 2.81
CA MET A 287 -6.21 22.44 1.49
C MET A 287 -5.17 22.30 0.40
N LEU A 288 -4.15 23.18 0.40
CA LEU A 288 -3.06 23.11 -0.58
C LEU A 288 -2.25 21.82 -0.38
N LEU A 289 -1.91 21.47 0.87
CA LEU A 289 -1.18 20.23 1.16
C LEU A 289 -1.98 19.00 0.76
N PHE A 290 -3.31 19.02 0.96
CA PHE A 290 -4.21 17.96 0.50
C PHE A 290 -4.20 17.83 -1.03
N ALA A 291 -4.28 18.95 -1.76
CA ALA A 291 -4.21 18.93 -3.21
C ALA A 291 -2.87 18.41 -3.73
N VAL A 292 -1.77 18.97 -3.23
CA VAL A 292 -0.42 18.60 -3.67
C VAL A 292 -0.13 17.13 -3.39
N SER A 293 -0.42 16.66 -2.17
CA SER A 293 -0.18 15.25 -1.82
C SER A 293 -1.11 14.29 -2.57
N ALA A 294 -2.37 14.65 -2.86
CA ALA A 294 -3.26 13.85 -3.68
C ALA A 294 -2.76 13.72 -5.13
N ILE A 295 -2.38 14.85 -5.73
CA ILE A 295 -1.86 14.88 -7.11
C ILE A 295 -0.55 14.09 -7.20
N LEU A 296 0.40 14.32 -6.28
CA LEU A 296 1.66 13.58 -6.25
C LEU A 296 1.45 12.08 -6.01
N MET A 297 0.53 11.71 -5.11
CA MET A 297 0.15 10.31 -4.90
C MET A 297 -0.31 9.65 -6.21
N MET A 298 -1.18 10.32 -6.97
CA MET A 298 -1.66 9.82 -8.26
C MET A 298 -0.56 9.81 -9.34
N LEU A 299 0.35 10.79 -9.32
CA LEU A 299 1.48 10.89 -10.27
C LEU A 299 2.59 9.87 -9.98
N PHE A 300 2.78 9.46 -8.72
CA PHE A 300 3.72 8.37 -8.39
C PHE A 300 3.19 6.99 -8.72
N ARG A 301 1.86 6.79 -8.62
CA ARG A 301 1.22 5.52 -9.01
C ARG A 301 -0.19 5.75 -9.55
N HIS A 302 -0.47 5.25 -10.73
CA HIS A 302 -1.80 5.33 -11.36
C HIS A 302 -2.90 4.70 -10.49
N ASN A 303 -2.56 3.66 -9.72
CA ASN A 303 -3.45 3.02 -8.75
C ASN A 303 -3.95 4.00 -7.67
N GLY A 304 -3.18 5.03 -7.34
CA GLY A 304 -3.59 6.11 -6.46
C GLY A 304 -4.81 6.86 -6.96
N CYS A 305 -4.91 7.07 -8.28
CA CYS A 305 -6.08 7.71 -8.90
C CYS A 305 -7.33 6.84 -8.76
N TYR A 306 -7.22 5.53 -9.02
CA TYR A 306 -8.35 4.62 -8.87
C TYR A 306 -8.82 4.51 -7.42
N ALA A 307 -7.88 4.40 -6.48
CA ALA A 307 -8.19 4.40 -5.05
C ALA A 307 -8.88 5.70 -4.61
N PHE A 308 -8.37 6.85 -5.05
CA PHE A 308 -8.94 8.16 -4.74
C PHE A 308 -10.36 8.33 -5.35
N LEU A 309 -10.56 7.90 -6.59
CA LEU A 309 -11.84 7.93 -7.27
C LEU A 309 -12.90 7.09 -6.54
N VAL A 310 -12.54 5.87 -6.15
CA VAL A 310 -13.45 4.98 -5.39
C VAL A 310 -13.73 5.52 -4.00
N PHE A 311 -12.72 6.08 -3.32
CA PHE A 311 -12.85 6.59 -1.95
C PHE A 311 -13.68 7.88 -1.86
N LEU A 312 -13.60 8.75 -2.85
CA LEU A 312 -14.23 10.08 -2.84
C LEU A 312 -15.76 10.08 -2.55
N PRO A 313 -16.59 9.20 -3.15
CA PRO A 313 -18.01 9.10 -2.82
C PRO A 313 -18.28 8.74 -1.35
N PHE A 314 -17.48 7.81 -0.79
CA PHE A 314 -17.63 7.40 0.61
C PHE A 314 -17.29 8.56 1.55
N LEU A 315 -16.23 9.30 1.24
CA LEU A 315 -15.84 10.49 2.00
C LEU A 315 -16.94 11.56 1.95
N ALA A 316 -17.54 11.78 0.79
CA ALA A 316 -18.63 12.74 0.61
C ALA A 316 -19.88 12.36 1.44
N VAL A 317 -20.23 11.07 1.46
CA VAL A 317 -21.32 10.54 2.30
C VAL A 317 -20.99 10.71 3.79
N PHE A 318 -19.75 10.44 4.18
CA PHE A 318 -19.30 10.63 5.56
C PHE A 318 -19.42 12.10 6.00
N VAL A 319 -18.89 13.04 5.21
CA VAL A 319 -18.97 14.49 5.48
C VAL A 319 -20.42 14.95 5.56
N LYS A 320 -21.29 14.47 4.66
CA LYS A 320 -22.73 14.76 4.71
C LYS A 320 -23.37 14.28 6.02
N LYS A 321 -23.09 13.04 6.43
CA LYS A 321 -23.63 12.48 7.69
C LYS A 321 -23.15 13.25 8.92
N LYS A 322 -21.87 13.60 8.97
CA LYS A 322 -21.29 14.33 10.09
C LYS A 322 -21.85 15.76 10.20
N ALA A 323 -21.96 16.45 9.08
CA ALA A 323 -22.56 17.78 9.03
C ALA A 323 -24.06 17.78 9.34
N PHE A 324 -24.76 16.65 9.13
CA PHE A 324 -26.17 16.46 9.43
C PHE A 324 -26.47 16.37 10.93
N SER A 325 -25.48 16.13 11.78
CA SER A 325 -25.62 16.14 13.24
C SER A 325 -25.98 17.53 13.79
N GLY A 326 -25.88 18.59 12.98
CA GLY A 326 -26.42 19.93 13.26
C GLY A 326 -27.57 20.23 12.28
N ASN A 327 -28.71 20.62 12.75
CA ASN A 327 -30.06 20.79 12.19
C ASN A 327 -30.25 21.32 10.73
N ASP A 328 -29.19 21.46 9.90
CA ASP A 328 -29.26 22.05 8.55
C ASP A 328 -28.83 21.05 7.43
N ARG A 329 -29.82 20.36 6.85
CA ARG A 329 -29.67 19.40 5.73
C ARG A 329 -29.09 20.03 4.46
N ILE A 330 -29.46 21.30 4.20
CA ILE A 330 -29.05 22.01 2.97
C ILE A 330 -27.56 22.29 3.04
N GLN A 331 -27.07 22.76 4.18
CA GLN A 331 -25.66 23.06 4.39
C GLN A 331 -24.79 21.80 4.36
N ALA A 332 -25.25 20.69 4.94
CA ALA A 332 -24.61 19.39 4.86
C ALA A 332 -24.48 18.89 3.41
N GLY A 333 -25.52 19.07 2.59
CA GLY A 333 -25.48 18.75 1.17
C GLY A 333 -24.48 19.61 0.39
N ARG A 334 -24.44 20.93 0.65
CA ARG A 334 -23.50 21.85 0.01
C ARG A 334 -22.02 21.52 0.33
N ARG A 335 -21.72 21.13 1.59
CA ARG A 335 -20.36 20.72 2.01
C ARG A 335 -19.92 19.46 1.30
N SER A 336 -20.79 18.45 1.23
CA SER A 336 -20.52 17.20 0.51
C SER A 336 -20.30 17.46 -1.00
N ALA A 337 -21.13 18.30 -1.63
CA ALA A 337 -21.00 18.67 -3.02
C ALA A 337 -19.69 19.43 -3.29
N ARG A 338 -19.29 20.36 -2.39
CA ARG A 338 -18.01 21.07 -2.50
C ARG A 338 -16.82 20.12 -2.43
N LEU A 339 -16.86 19.11 -1.54
CA LEU A 339 -15.82 18.11 -1.42
C LEU A 339 -15.70 17.26 -2.70
N LEU A 340 -16.85 16.81 -3.23
CA LEU A 340 -16.89 16.08 -4.50
C LEU A 340 -16.32 16.92 -5.64
N ALA A 341 -16.75 18.16 -5.78
CA ALA A 341 -16.25 19.06 -6.82
C ALA A 341 -14.73 19.28 -6.71
N TYR A 342 -14.24 19.46 -5.48
CA TYR A 342 -12.81 19.60 -5.22
C TYR A 342 -12.03 18.32 -5.57
N GLY A 343 -12.52 17.15 -5.15
CA GLY A 343 -11.90 15.87 -5.48
C GLY A 343 -11.90 15.60 -6.98
N VAL A 344 -13.00 15.89 -7.69
CA VAL A 344 -13.08 15.79 -9.15
C VAL A 344 -12.09 16.74 -9.82
N LEU A 345 -11.96 17.98 -9.32
CA LEU A 345 -10.97 18.93 -9.81
C LEU A 345 -9.55 18.38 -9.70
N LEU A 346 -9.19 17.76 -8.55
CA LEU A 346 -7.87 17.15 -8.37
C LEU A 346 -7.61 15.99 -9.35
N ILE A 347 -8.63 15.15 -9.59
CA ILE A 347 -8.54 14.08 -10.60
C ILE A 347 -8.34 14.69 -12.00
N CYS A 348 -9.10 15.72 -12.36
CA CYS A 348 -8.95 16.39 -13.65
C CYS A 348 -7.55 17.00 -13.80
N LEU A 349 -7.03 17.66 -12.76
CA LEU A 349 -5.67 18.20 -12.77
C LEU A 349 -4.61 17.11 -12.94
N TYR A 350 -4.76 16.00 -12.21
CA TYR A 350 -3.88 14.84 -12.41
C TYR A 350 -3.92 14.33 -13.86
N LEU A 351 -5.13 14.16 -14.43
CA LEU A 351 -5.27 13.67 -15.82
C LEU A 351 -4.63 14.63 -16.83
N ILE A 352 -4.80 15.93 -16.62
CA ILE A 352 -4.17 16.97 -17.47
C ILE A 352 -2.64 16.89 -17.35
N LEU A 353 -2.11 16.80 -16.14
CA LEU A 353 -0.66 16.71 -15.92
C LEU A 353 -0.10 15.41 -16.50
N ASN A 354 -0.74 14.27 -16.25
CA ASN A 354 -0.27 12.97 -16.74
C ASN A 354 -0.30 12.91 -18.28
N LYS A 355 -1.40 13.35 -18.91
CA LYS A 355 -1.49 13.43 -20.37
C LYS A 355 -0.54 14.49 -20.95
N GLY A 356 -0.37 15.61 -20.26
CA GLY A 356 0.57 16.65 -20.65
C GLY A 356 2.02 16.15 -20.64
N LEU A 357 2.41 15.38 -19.64
CA LEU A 357 3.71 14.71 -19.59
C LEU A 357 3.88 13.70 -20.73
N ALA A 358 2.88 12.86 -20.97
CA ALA A 358 2.92 11.90 -22.08
C ALA A 358 3.04 12.59 -23.44
N PHE A 359 2.31 13.67 -23.65
CA PHE A 359 2.40 14.47 -24.87
C PHE A 359 3.77 15.15 -25.02
N ALA A 360 4.28 15.77 -23.96
CA ALA A 360 5.56 16.48 -23.97
C ALA A 360 6.76 15.55 -24.20
N THR A 361 6.71 14.33 -23.66
CA THR A 361 7.74 13.30 -23.82
C THR A 361 7.56 12.45 -25.09
N LYS A 362 6.43 12.59 -25.78
CA LYS A 362 6.01 11.71 -26.89
C LYS A 362 6.00 10.23 -26.47
N ALA A 363 5.59 9.95 -25.22
CA ALA A 363 5.57 8.60 -24.69
C ALA A 363 4.66 7.69 -25.50
N SER A 364 5.15 6.49 -25.82
CA SER A 364 4.35 5.42 -26.40
C SER A 364 3.37 4.85 -25.39
N GLY A 365 2.31 4.20 -25.85
CA GLY A 365 1.37 3.48 -24.98
C GLY A 365 2.08 2.40 -24.17
N GLY A 366 1.64 2.18 -22.93
CA GLY A 366 2.08 1.03 -22.15
C GLY A 366 1.53 -0.26 -22.75
N GLU A 367 2.19 -1.36 -22.47
CA GLU A 367 1.78 -2.69 -22.91
C GLU A 367 0.47 -3.13 -22.22
N HIS A 368 -0.46 -3.70 -22.97
CA HIS A 368 -1.77 -4.14 -22.46
C HIS A 368 -1.66 -5.20 -21.37
N GLN A 369 -0.63 -6.05 -21.44
CA GLN A 369 -0.38 -7.14 -20.49
C GLN A 369 -0.26 -6.66 -19.03
N GLU A 370 0.17 -5.42 -18.80
CA GLU A 370 0.26 -4.88 -17.44
C GLU A 370 -1.13 -4.65 -16.81
N MET A 371 -2.09 -4.18 -17.61
CA MET A 371 -3.48 -4.04 -17.17
C MET A 371 -4.21 -5.38 -17.11
N LEU A 372 -3.80 -6.33 -17.94
CA LEU A 372 -4.40 -7.65 -18.08
C LEU A 372 -3.75 -8.72 -17.19
N THR A 373 -2.83 -8.36 -16.30
CA THR A 373 -2.12 -9.32 -15.44
C THR A 373 -3.07 -10.29 -14.73
N VAL A 374 -4.16 -9.81 -14.12
CA VAL A 374 -5.13 -10.67 -13.44
C VAL A 374 -5.86 -11.60 -14.41
N PRO A 375 -6.51 -11.12 -15.50
CA PRO A 375 -7.11 -11.98 -16.51
C PRO A 375 -6.13 -13.02 -17.10
N ILE A 376 -4.91 -12.63 -17.41
CA ILE A 376 -3.87 -13.52 -17.92
C ILE A 376 -3.58 -14.64 -16.92
N MET A 377 -3.37 -14.30 -15.65
CA MET A 377 -3.08 -15.29 -14.60
C MET A 377 -4.27 -16.21 -14.31
N GLN A 378 -5.50 -15.73 -14.50
CA GLN A 378 -6.71 -16.54 -14.34
C GLN A 378 -6.82 -17.60 -15.44
N LEU A 379 -6.60 -17.23 -16.70
CA LEU A 379 -6.58 -18.16 -17.84
C LEU A 379 -5.42 -19.15 -17.70
N ALA A 380 -4.22 -18.66 -17.37
CA ALA A 380 -3.03 -19.48 -17.20
C ALA A 380 -3.18 -20.51 -16.08
N ARG A 381 -3.78 -20.11 -14.94
CA ARG A 381 -4.08 -21.04 -13.84
C ARG A 381 -5.05 -22.12 -14.26
N THR A 382 -6.15 -21.72 -14.91
CA THR A 382 -7.16 -22.67 -15.38
C THR A 382 -6.54 -23.68 -16.35
N TYR A 383 -5.72 -23.21 -17.30
CA TYR A 383 -5.01 -24.08 -18.22
C TYR A 383 -4.03 -25.02 -17.51
N ALA A 384 -3.30 -24.54 -16.49
CA ALA A 384 -2.29 -25.35 -15.79
C ALA A 384 -2.90 -26.43 -14.87
N TYR A 385 -4.04 -26.16 -14.25
CA TYR A 385 -4.64 -27.07 -13.24
C TYR A 385 -5.88 -27.80 -13.76
N GLU A 386 -6.53 -27.31 -14.79
CA GLU A 386 -7.75 -27.86 -15.36
C GLU A 386 -7.65 -27.85 -16.91
N PRO A 387 -6.64 -28.52 -17.52
CA PRO A 387 -6.38 -28.42 -18.98
C PRO A 387 -7.55 -28.94 -19.81
N ASP A 388 -8.33 -29.90 -19.27
CA ASP A 388 -9.51 -30.45 -19.95
C ASP A 388 -10.71 -29.50 -19.97
N ALA A 389 -10.60 -28.36 -19.29
CA ALA A 389 -11.61 -27.30 -19.30
C ALA A 389 -11.69 -26.58 -20.66
N PHE A 390 -10.61 -26.61 -21.44
CA PHE A 390 -10.51 -25.91 -22.72
C PHE A 390 -10.84 -26.86 -23.88
N THR A 391 -11.81 -26.47 -24.68
CA THR A 391 -12.05 -27.11 -25.98
C THR A 391 -10.89 -26.82 -26.94
N GLU A 392 -10.82 -27.51 -28.08
CA GLU A 392 -9.81 -27.19 -29.10
C GLU A 392 -9.95 -25.77 -29.63
N GLU A 393 -11.19 -25.28 -29.79
CA GLU A 393 -11.46 -23.90 -30.22
C GLU A 393 -10.98 -22.89 -29.14
N ASP A 394 -11.21 -23.17 -27.85
CA ASP A 394 -10.73 -22.34 -26.77
C ASP A 394 -9.22 -22.27 -26.71
N ARG A 395 -8.54 -23.39 -26.98
CA ARG A 395 -7.07 -23.47 -27.05
C ARG A 395 -6.53 -22.65 -28.20
N GLU A 396 -7.14 -22.75 -29.38
CA GLU A 396 -6.76 -21.95 -30.55
C GLU A 396 -6.89 -20.44 -30.26
N VAL A 397 -7.97 -20.04 -29.59
CA VAL A 397 -8.15 -18.65 -29.16
C VAL A 397 -7.11 -18.27 -28.11
N LEU A 398 -6.89 -19.09 -27.07
CA LEU A 398 -5.94 -18.82 -26.00
C LEU A 398 -4.51 -18.65 -26.53
N PHE A 399 -4.08 -19.54 -27.42
CA PHE A 399 -2.71 -19.54 -27.95
C PHE A 399 -2.40 -18.37 -28.89
N ARG A 400 -3.41 -17.70 -29.42
CA ARG A 400 -3.21 -16.43 -30.14
C ARG A 400 -2.68 -15.32 -29.22
N TYR A 401 -3.07 -15.32 -27.94
CA TYR A 401 -2.70 -14.29 -26.96
C TYR A 401 -1.57 -14.74 -26.04
N LEU A 402 -1.56 -16.02 -25.67
CA LEU A 402 -0.60 -16.63 -24.73
C LEU A 402 -0.11 -17.94 -25.33
N PRO A 403 1.11 -17.99 -25.87
CA PRO A 403 1.65 -19.22 -26.43
C PRO A 403 1.79 -20.30 -25.35
N GLU A 404 1.68 -21.58 -25.78
CA GLU A 404 1.65 -22.71 -24.88
C GLU A 404 2.86 -22.80 -23.98
N ASP A 405 4.07 -22.51 -24.49
CA ASP A 405 5.30 -22.49 -23.72
C ASP A 405 5.28 -21.44 -22.61
N ALA A 406 4.57 -20.32 -22.78
CA ALA A 406 4.36 -19.34 -21.73
C ALA A 406 3.42 -19.88 -20.64
N LEU A 407 2.35 -20.57 -21.02
CA LEU A 407 1.42 -21.19 -20.09
C LEU A 407 2.09 -22.29 -19.26
N GLN A 408 3.01 -23.05 -19.85
CA GLN A 408 3.83 -24.05 -19.14
C GLN A 408 4.77 -23.44 -18.09
N ARG A 409 5.12 -22.15 -18.22
CA ARG A 409 5.89 -21.40 -17.21
C ARG A 409 5.04 -20.82 -16.09
N TYR A 410 3.76 -21.17 -16.05
CA TYR A 410 2.85 -20.64 -15.01
C TYR A 410 3.40 -20.89 -13.61
N THR A 411 3.57 -19.80 -12.87
CA THR A 411 3.96 -19.82 -11.46
C THR A 411 2.91 -19.05 -10.66
N PRO A 412 2.23 -19.67 -9.68
CA PRO A 412 1.09 -19.06 -9.00
C PRO A 412 1.37 -17.69 -8.36
N LYS A 413 2.58 -17.50 -7.84
CA LYS A 413 2.97 -16.31 -7.08
C LYS A 413 3.54 -15.17 -7.92
N VAL A 414 3.94 -15.44 -9.19
CA VAL A 414 4.63 -14.48 -10.06
C VAL A 414 4.00 -14.49 -11.44
N SER A 415 3.59 -13.33 -11.91
CA SER A 415 2.91 -13.17 -13.21
C SER A 415 3.87 -13.07 -14.39
N ASP A 416 5.11 -12.61 -14.16
CA ASP A 416 6.03 -12.23 -15.23
C ASP A 416 6.37 -13.39 -16.17
N GLY A 417 6.50 -14.62 -15.65
CA GLY A 417 6.78 -15.80 -16.45
C GLY A 417 5.77 -16.07 -17.57
N VAL A 418 4.53 -15.65 -17.40
CA VAL A 418 3.45 -15.80 -18.38
C VAL A 418 3.19 -14.50 -19.12
N LYS A 419 3.00 -13.38 -18.40
CA LYS A 419 2.56 -12.12 -19.00
C LYS A 419 3.53 -11.53 -20.00
N ILE A 420 4.84 -11.74 -19.82
CA ILE A 420 5.89 -11.22 -20.74
C ILE A 420 5.71 -11.75 -22.17
N SER A 421 5.10 -12.91 -22.34
CA SER A 421 4.85 -13.53 -23.65
C SER A 421 3.46 -13.22 -24.20
N PHE A 422 2.70 -12.33 -23.57
CA PHE A 422 1.37 -11.93 -24.05
C PHE A 422 1.49 -11.15 -25.37
N SER A 423 0.71 -11.55 -26.36
CA SER A 423 0.68 -10.89 -27.65
C SER A 423 -0.19 -9.63 -27.64
N ASN A 424 0.44 -8.48 -27.41
CA ASN A 424 -0.25 -7.18 -27.49
C ASN A 424 -0.84 -6.94 -28.88
N ALA A 425 -0.13 -7.35 -29.94
CA ALA A 425 -0.60 -7.20 -31.31
C ALA A 425 -1.89 -7.99 -31.58
N ALA A 426 -1.97 -9.25 -31.16
CA ALA A 426 -3.18 -10.05 -31.27
C ALA A 426 -4.35 -9.48 -30.45
N TYR A 427 -4.05 -8.90 -29.29
CA TYR A 427 -5.05 -8.25 -28.45
C TYR A 427 -5.59 -6.96 -29.09
N GLU A 428 -4.72 -6.14 -29.69
CA GLU A 428 -5.11 -4.94 -30.43
C GLU A 428 -5.96 -5.27 -31.67
N GLU A 429 -5.63 -6.38 -32.36
CA GLU A 429 -6.40 -6.85 -33.52
C GLU A 429 -7.79 -7.33 -33.12
N ASN A 430 -7.90 -8.13 -32.06
CA ASN A 430 -9.19 -8.67 -31.61
C ASN A 430 -9.24 -8.93 -30.10
N SER A 431 -9.46 -7.88 -29.30
CA SER A 431 -9.67 -8.03 -27.87
C SER A 431 -10.99 -8.73 -27.49
N GLY A 432 -11.95 -8.75 -28.40
CA GLY A 432 -13.28 -9.34 -28.16
C GLY A 432 -13.24 -10.85 -27.90
N ASP A 433 -12.43 -11.59 -28.64
CA ASP A 433 -12.29 -13.04 -28.47
C ASP A 433 -11.58 -13.37 -27.14
N PHE A 434 -10.58 -12.58 -26.76
CA PHE A 434 -9.94 -12.69 -25.45
C PHE A 434 -10.95 -12.57 -24.30
N TRP A 435 -11.78 -11.54 -24.33
CA TRP A 435 -12.77 -11.31 -23.27
C TRP A 435 -13.92 -12.31 -23.28
N LYS A 436 -14.32 -12.84 -24.45
CA LYS A 436 -15.30 -13.94 -24.53
C LYS A 436 -14.77 -15.21 -23.90
N LEU A 437 -13.53 -15.60 -24.25
CA LEU A 437 -12.87 -16.75 -23.64
C LEU A 437 -12.74 -16.57 -22.13
N TRP A 438 -12.23 -15.42 -21.70
CA TRP A 438 -12.07 -15.12 -20.28
C TRP A 438 -13.39 -15.20 -19.51
N ALA A 439 -14.47 -14.61 -20.04
CA ALA A 439 -15.78 -14.63 -19.39
C ALA A 439 -16.40 -16.04 -19.38
N GLY A 440 -16.24 -16.79 -20.47
CA GLY A 440 -16.69 -18.20 -20.55
C GLY A 440 -16.02 -19.05 -19.48
N MET A 441 -14.70 -18.97 -19.36
CA MET A 441 -13.94 -19.70 -18.34
C MET A 441 -14.28 -19.25 -16.92
N LEU A 442 -14.51 -17.95 -16.68
CA LEU A 442 -14.95 -17.44 -15.37
C LEU A 442 -16.28 -18.09 -14.92
N ILE A 443 -17.23 -18.24 -15.82
CA ILE A 443 -18.55 -18.82 -15.50
C ILE A 443 -18.44 -20.30 -15.16
N HIS A 444 -17.62 -21.05 -15.87
CA HIS A 444 -17.51 -22.50 -15.67
C HIS A 444 -16.48 -22.89 -14.61
N HIS A 445 -15.43 -22.07 -14.41
CA HIS A 445 -14.31 -22.34 -13.49
C HIS A 445 -14.06 -21.19 -12.49
N PRO A 446 -15.08 -20.70 -11.75
CA PRO A 446 -14.97 -19.49 -10.91
C PRO A 446 -13.97 -19.68 -9.77
N PHE A 447 -13.82 -20.90 -9.23
CA PHE A 447 -12.87 -21.13 -8.14
C PHE A 447 -11.40 -21.10 -8.59
N SER A 448 -11.11 -21.53 -9.80
CA SER A 448 -9.78 -21.37 -10.40
C SER A 448 -9.41 -19.90 -10.55
N TYR A 449 -10.34 -19.09 -11.01
CA TYR A 449 -10.18 -17.64 -11.18
C TYR A 449 -9.98 -16.89 -9.84
N VAL A 450 -10.79 -17.21 -8.85
CA VAL A 450 -10.64 -16.62 -7.51
C VAL A 450 -9.30 -17.02 -6.89
N ASN A 451 -8.92 -18.30 -7.00
CA ASN A 451 -7.62 -18.76 -6.51
C ASN A 451 -6.44 -18.12 -7.25
N ALA A 452 -6.54 -17.86 -8.56
CA ALA A 452 -5.52 -17.13 -9.29
C ALA A 452 -5.31 -15.73 -8.72
N TRP A 453 -6.40 -14.98 -8.53
CA TRP A 453 -6.36 -13.64 -7.94
C TRP A 453 -5.85 -13.65 -6.49
N LEU A 454 -6.31 -14.60 -5.67
CA LEU A 454 -5.83 -14.74 -4.30
C LEU A 454 -4.33 -15.03 -4.25
N MET A 455 -3.84 -15.95 -5.10
CA MET A 455 -2.41 -16.32 -5.13
C MET A 455 -1.50 -15.16 -5.55
N THR A 456 -1.92 -14.33 -6.49
CA THR A 456 -1.14 -13.16 -6.92
C THR A 456 -1.18 -12.02 -5.90
N SER A 457 -2.15 -12.03 -4.99
CA SER A 457 -2.35 -10.93 -4.02
C SER A 457 -2.01 -11.29 -2.57
N TYR A 458 -1.93 -12.59 -2.20
CA TYR A 458 -1.84 -12.98 -0.78
C TYR A 458 -0.58 -12.47 -0.07
N GLY A 459 0.48 -12.21 -0.78
CA GLY A 459 1.69 -11.61 -0.24
C GLY A 459 1.50 -10.20 0.34
N PHE A 460 0.40 -9.51 -0.02
CA PHE A 460 0.08 -8.19 0.53
C PHE A 460 -0.76 -8.21 1.81
N TRP A 461 -1.38 -9.34 2.14
CA TRP A 461 -2.31 -9.42 3.26
C TRP A 461 -2.11 -10.64 4.18
N TYR A 462 -1.27 -11.61 3.79
CA TYR A 462 -0.88 -12.72 4.63
C TYR A 462 0.57 -12.55 5.10
N PRO A 463 0.81 -12.33 6.41
CA PRO A 463 2.14 -11.94 6.91
C PRO A 463 3.19 -13.03 6.83
N ASP A 464 2.78 -14.29 6.76
CA ASP A 464 3.68 -15.46 6.74
C ASP A 464 3.95 -15.96 5.31
N THR A 465 3.72 -15.12 4.32
CA THR A 465 3.94 -15.46 2.91
C THR A 465 5.40 -15.75 2.64
N VAL A 466 5.70 -16.92 2.09
CA VAL A 466 7.00 -17.27 1.56
C VAL A 466 7.02 -17.08 0.05
N ILE A 467 7.84 -16.15 -0.43
CA ILE A 467 8.12 -15.98 -1.86
C ILE A 467 9.43 -16.69 -2.15
N ASP A 468 9.33 -17.90 -2.70
CA ASP A 468 10.46 -18.78 -3.02
C ASP A 468 10.92 -18.68 -4.48
N VAL A 469 10.31 -17.81 -5.26
CA VAL A 469 10.58 -17.63 -6.68
C VAL A 469 11.91 -16.92 -6.92
N TYR A 470 12.24 -15.96 -6.06
CA TYR A 470 13.51 -15.26 -6.09
C TYR A 470 14.43 -15.82 -5.00
N ARG A 471 15.51 -16.46 -5.41
CA ARG A 471 16.52 -16.96 -4.47
C ARG A 471 17.37 -15.80 -3.95
N GLY A 472 17.32 -15.55 -2.65
CA GLY A 472 18.05 -14.46 -2.00
C GLY A 472 17.37 -13.09 -2.18
N ASN A 473 18.03 -12.04 -1.69
CA ASN A 473 17.55 -10.66 -1.78
C ASN A 473 17.92 -10.00 -3.11
N THR A 474 17.62 -10.66 -4.23
CA THR A 474 17.96 -10.14 -5.56
C THR A 474 17.31 -8.80 -5.89
N VAL A 475 16.21 -8.46 -5.21
CA VAL A 475 15.54 -7.15 -5.33
C VAL A 475 16.42 -5.99 -4.90
N PHE A 476 17.35 -6.22 -3.98
CA PHE A 476 18.25 -5.19 -3.44
C PHE A 476 19.72 -5.41 -3.85
N THR A 477 20.00 -6.43 -4.64
CA THR A 477 21.35 -6.70 -5.16
C THR A 477 21.40 -6.36 -6.64
N TYR A 478 22.33 -5.53 -7.01
CA TYR A 478 22.70 -5.25 -8.38
C TYR A 478 24.21 -5.01 -8.44
N THR A 479 24.79 -5.34 -9.54
CA THR A 479 26.19 -5.04 -9.84
C THR A 479 26.22 -3.97 -10.91
N TYR A 480 26.97 -2.89 -10.66
CA TYR A 480 27.36 -1.98 -11.73
C TYR A 480 28.68 -2.48 -12.29
N GLU A 481 28.67 -2.98 -13.49
CA GLU A 481 29.90 -3.34 -14.19
C GLU A 481 30.71 -2.10 -14.61
N ASP A 482 30.06 -0.96 -14.75
CA ASP A 482 30.65 0.30 -15.22
C ASP A 482 30.83 1.36 -14.13
N SER A 483 31.01 0.96 -12.90
CA SER A 483 31.25 1.90 -11.78
C SER A 483 32.73 2.34 -11.67
N SER A 484 33.53 2.11 -12.67
CA SER A 484 34.93 2.56 -12.73
C SER A 484 35.08 3.98 -13.23
#